data_e81b2b0be3279f7420a3164894b45571
#
_entry.id   e81b2b0be3279f7420a3164894b45571
#
_cell.length_a   1.000
_cell.length_b   1.000
_cell.length_c   1.000
_cell.angle_alpha   90.00
_cell.angle_beta   90.00
_cell.angle_gamma   90.00
#
_symmetry.space_group_name_H-M   'P 1'
#
loop_
_entity.id
_entity.type
_entity.pdbx_description
1 polymer ?
#
loop_
_entity_poly.entity_id
_entity_poly.type
_entity_poly.pdbx_seq_one_letter_code
_entity_poly.pdbx_strand_id
1 'polypeptide(L)'
;MAYIDGALEREKGNKDNFTEMLPLYTIGNKTSRGLGQAGFEKAIEKCEKAIKLHSIRRHPVWDKDRKKTAEDIEWLNRKEYNPFMWKVWLLMGRAQFHEGKFEDAISTFAYMSRLYATQPAIYQRAQAWLAKSYIEAGWQYEAEDVLRNMQRDSIYWTAKKEWDYTYADYYIHIGDYHKAIPYLQR
;
A
#
# COMPACT_ATOMS: atom_id res chain seq x y z
N MET A 1 -0.15 17.48 1.61
CA MET A 1 -1.36 18.32 1.81
C MET A 1 -2.58 17.67 1.13
N ALA A 2 -2.74 17.66 -0.21
CA ALA A 2 -3.98 17.20 -0.87
C ALA A 2 -4.55 15.85 -0.39
N TYR A 3 -3.71 14.82 -0.20
CA TYR A 3 -4.13 13.54 0.38
C TYR A 3 -4.67 13.70 1.81
N ILE A 4 -3.99 14.48 2.63
CA ILE A 4 -4.39 14.73 4.02
C ILE A 4 -5.71 15.51 4.06
N ASP A 5 -5.87 16.49 3.19
CA ASP A 5 -7.09 17.29 3.10
C ASP A 5 -8.29 16.40 2.74
N GLY A 6 -8.14 15.50 1.75
CA GLY A 6 -9.17 14.52 1.39
C GLY A 6 -9.46 13.52 2.51
N ALA A 7 -8.45 13.04 3.23
CA ALA A 7 -8.61 12.14 4.36
C ALA A 7 -9.36 12.82 5.53
N LEU A 8 -9.00 14.06 5.86
CA LEU A 8 -9.67 14.84 6.91
C LEU A 8 -11.12 15.18 6.55
N GLU A 9 -11.40 15.51 5.30
CA GLU A 9 -12.76 15.74 4.82
C GLU A 9 -13.61 14.47 5.01
N ARG A 10 -13.08 13.32 4.62
CA ARG A 10 -13.76 12.04 4.79
C ARG A 10 -13.98 11.71 6.26
N GLU A 11 -12.97 11.86 7.10
CA GLU A 11 -13.07 11.58 8.53
C GLU A 11 -14.13 12.47 9.21
N LYS A 12 -14.16 13.75 8.90
CA LYS A 12 -15.17 14.69 9.44
C LYS A 12 -16.58 14.40 8.95
N GLY A 13 -16.74 13.93 7.73
CA GLY A 13 -18.05 13.64 7.14
C GLY A 13 -18.51 12.20 7.35
N ASN A 14 -17.65 11.31 7.87
CA ASN A 14 -18.00 9.92 8.12
C ASN A 14 -19.08 9.82 9.17
N LYS A 15 -20.09 8.99 8.86
CA LYS A 15 -21.17 8.64 9.81
C LYS A 15 -21.19 7.13 9.96
N ASP A 16 -20.80 6.68 11.12
CA ASP A 16 -20.78 5.26 11.44
C ASP A 16 -22.21 4.73 11.62
N ASN A 17 -22.47 3.55 11.04
CA ASN A 17 -23.71 2.83 11.24
C ASN A 17 -23.49 1.74 12.29
N PHE A 18 -23.83 1.99 13.53
CA PHE A 18 -23.66 1.05 14.65
C PHE A 18 -24.62 -0.13 14.64
N THR A 19 -25.51 -0.25 13.64
CA THR A 19 -26.34 -1.43 13.45
C THR A 19 -25.64 -2.55 12.68
N GLU A 20 -24.51 -2.24 12.08
CA GLU A 20 -23.67 -3.17 11.31
C GLU A 20 -22.25 -3.20 11.88
N MET A 21 -21.47 -4.22 11.50
CA MET A 21 -20.05 -4.23 11.82
C MET A 21 -19.35 -3.05 11.14
N LEU A 22 -18.65 -2.25 11.93
CA LEU A 22 -17.92 -1.11 11.41
C LEU A 22 -16.73 -1.60 10.56
N PRO A 23 -16.56 -1.06 9.33
CA PRO A 23 -15.39 -1.37 8.53
C PRO A 23 -14.12 -0.79 9.17
N LEU A 24 -13.00 -1.47 9.01
CA LEU A 24 -11.72 -1.03 9.56
C LEU A 24 -11.22 0.26 8.89
N TYR A 25 -11.63 0.47 7.64
CA TYR A 25 -11.33 1.68 6.86
C TYR A 25 -12.63 2.39 6.48
N THR A 26 -12.62 3.71 6.57
CA THR A 26 -13.78 4.56 6.21
C THR A 26 -14.22 4.39 4.76
N ILE A 27 -13.37 3.87 3.87
CA ILE A 27 -13.73 3.55 2.48
C ILE A 27 -14.75 2.42 2.39
N GLY A 28 -14.75 1.50 3.34
CA GLY A 28 -15.77 0.44 3.45
C GLY A 28 -17.16 0.98 3.75
N ASN A 29 -17.26 2.17 4.36
CA ASN A 29 -18.54 2.81 4.62
C ASN A 29 -19.10 3.46 3.35
N LYS A 30 -20.18 2.91 2.81
CA LYS A 30 -20.80 3.37 1.56
C LYS A 30 -21.19 4.84 1.57
N THR A 31 -21.57 5.38 2.72
CA THR A 31 -21.98 6.79 2.88
C THR A 31 -20.81 7.75 2.83
N SER A 32 -19.60 7.29 3.11
CA SER A 32 -18.39 8.12 3.19
C SER A 32 -17.51 8.03 1.94
N ARG A 33 -17.78 7.08 1.03
CA ARG A 33 -16.95 6.84 -0.17
C ARG A 33 -16.76 8.07 -1.06
N GLY A 34 -17.79 8.90 -1.18
CA GLY A 34 -17.75 10.11 -2.01
C GLY A 34 -17.01 11.30 -1.38
N LEU A 35 -16.68 11.22 -0.08
CA LEU A 35 -16.05 12.33 0.62
C LEU A 35 -14.55 12.38 0.35
N GLY A 36 -14.01 13.58 0.19
CA GLY A 36 -12.58 13.82 0.00
C GLY A 36 -12.02 13.44 -1.37
N GLN A 37 -12.86 13.10 -2.34
CA GLN A 37 -12.44 12.69 -3.69
C GLN A 37 -11.50 13.68 -4.36
N ALA A 38 -11.85 14.98 -4.37
CA ALA A 38 -11.03 16.02 -4.99
C ALA A 38 -9.60 16.08 -4.41
N GLY A 39 -9.46 15.79 -3.11
CA GLY A 39 -8.15 15.70 -2.44
C GLY A 39 -7.34 14.50 -2.90
N PHE A 40 -7.97 13.34 -3.06
CA PHE A 40 -7.31 12.13 -3.52
C PHE A 40 -6.93 12.21 -5.01
N GLU A 41 -7.82 12.67 -5.88
CA GLU A 41 -7.54 12.91 -7.31
C GLU A 41 -6.34 13.84 -7.49
N LYS A 42 -6.34 14.96 -6.79
CA LYS A 42 -5.22 15.91 -6.83
C LYS A 42 -3.92 15.31 -6.28
N ALA A 43 -4.00 14.39 -5.33
CA ALA A 43 -2.83 13.67 -4.84
C ALA A 43 -2.29 12.70 -5.88
N ILE A 44 -3.15 11.96 -6.57
CA ILE A 44 -2.78 11.04 -7.67
C ILE A 44 -2.09 11.81 -8.79
N GLU A 45 -2.70 12.89 -9.29
CA GLU A 45 -2.13 13.73 -10.34
C GLU A 45 -0.71 14.22 -9.99
N LYS A 46 -0.53 14.69 -8.74
CA LYS A 46 0.80 15.13 -8.27
C LYS A 46 1.80 13.98 -8.19
N CYS A 47 1.37 12.80 -7.78
CA CYS A 47 2.22 11.61 -7.73
C CYS A 47 2.64 11.18 -9.14
N GLU A 48 1.73 11.13 -10.11
CA GLU A 48 2.02 10.84 -11.52
C GLU A 48 3.06 11.81 -12.10
N LYS A 49 2.85 13.11 -11.86
CA LYS A 49 3.80 14.14 -12.26
C LYS A 49 5.16 13.95 -11.62
N ALA A 50 5.21 13.65 -10.32
CA ALA A 50 6.46 13.40 -9.60
C ALA A 50 7.18 12.15 -10.13
N ILE A 51 6.46 11.07 -10.41
CA ILE A 51 7.03 9.85 -11.00
C ILE A 51 7.62 10.16 -12.38
N LYS A 52 6.88 10.86 -13.22
CA LYS A 52 7.33 11.23 -14.57
C LYS A 52 8.60 12.08 -14.56
N LEU A 53 8.74 12.99 -13.60
CA LEU A 53 9.85 13.95 -13.56
C LEU A 53 11.06 13.45 -12.78
N HIS A 54 10.88 12.60 -11.78
CA HIS A 54 11.92 12.29 -10.80
C HIS A 54 12.27 10.81 -10.68
N SER A 55 11.59 9.90 -11.39
CA SER A 55 11.95 8.48 -11.43
C SER A 55 13.29 8.29 -12.14
N ILE A 56 14.22 7.60 -11.50
CA ILE A 56 15.56 7.31 -12.04
C ILE A 56 15.67 5.81 -12.26
N ARG A 57 15.41 5.37 -13.50
CA ARG A 57 15.44 3.95 -13.89
C ARG A 57 16.68 3.58 -14.71
N ARG A 58 17.45 4.59 -15.12
CA ARG A 58 18.69 4.36 -15.86
C ARG A 58 19.71 3.70 -14.94
N HIS A 59 20.19 2.53 -15.34
CA HIS A 59 21.23 1.82 -14.61
C HIS A 59 22.47 2.72 -14.45
N PRO A 60 23.00 2.90 -13.23
CA PRO A 60 24.19 3.71 -13.01
C PRO A 60 25.41 3.06 -13.66
N VAL A 61 26.33 3.90 -14.12
CA VAL A 61 27.62 3.46 -14.64
C VAL A 61 28.50 3.09 -13.45
N TRP A 62 29.01 1.87 -13.45
CA TRP A 62 29.96 1.40 -12.44
C TRP A 62 31.39 1.49 -12.97
N ASP A 63 32.29 1.96 -12.13
CA ASP A 63 33.72 1.94 -12.41
C ASP A 63 34.23 0.49 -12.38
N LYS A 64 34.82 0.04 -13.51
CA LYS A 64 35.25 -1.35 -13.68
C LYS A 64 36.42 -1.71 -12.75
N ASP A 65 37.22 -0.73 -12.37
CA ASP A 65 38.41 -0.93 -11.54
C ASP A 65 38.08 -0.96 -10.03
N ARG A 66 36.85 -0.56 -9.65
CA ARG A 66 36.39 -0.61 -8.29
C ARG A 66 35.74 -1.95 -7.96
N LYS A 67 36.25 -2.65 -6.92
CA LYS A 67 35.61 -3.85 -6.38
C LYS A 67 34.23 -3.54 -5.80
N LYS A 68 33.25 -4.38 -6.11
CA LYS A 68 31.87 -4.23 -5.61
C LYS A 68 31.76 -4.83 -4.22
N THR A 69 31.22 -4.06 -3.29
CA THR A 69 30.75 -4.58 -1.98
C THR A 69 29.36 -5.24 -2.14
N ALA A 70 28.90 -5.95 -1.11
CA ALA A 70 27.55 -6.52 -1.10
C ALA A 70 26.47 -5.42 -1.24
N GLU A 71 26.67 -4.29 -0.59
CA GLU A 71 25.79 -3.12 -0.68
C GLU A 71 25.77 -2.50 -2.08
N ASP A 72 26.95 -2.42 -2.74
CA ASP A 72 27.03 -1.96 -4.13
C ASP A 72 26.27 -2.87 -5.08
N ILE A 73 26.35 -4.19 -4.87
CA ILE A 73 25.63 -5.18 -5.68
C ILE A 73 24.12 -5.04 -5.48
N GLU A 74 23.67 -4.92 -4.22
CA GLU A 74 22.26 -4.69 -3.92
C GLU A 74 21.76 -3.40 -4.58
N TRP A 75 22.53 -2.31 -4.47
CA TRP A 75 22.17 -1.02 -5.07
C TRP A 75 22.10 -1.10 -6.59
N LEU A 76 23.08 -1.76 -7.25
CA LEU A 76 23.10 -1.96 -8.70
C LEU A 76 21.92 -2.81 -9.21
N ASN A 77 21.40 -3.71 -8.40
CA ASN A 77 20.24 -4.56 -8.73
C ASN A 77 18.89 -3.87 -8.58
N ARG A 78 18.87 -2.62 -8.07
CA ARG A 78 17.63 -1.84 -7.98
C ARG A 78 17.10 -1.49 -9.37
N LYS A 79 15.79 -1.34 -9.45
CA LYS A 79 15.09 -0.88 -10.66
C LYS A 79 14.68 0.59 -10.59
N GLU A 80 14.78 1.18 -9.41
CA GLU A 80 14.53 2.60 -9.13
C GLU A 80 15.63 3.11 -8.21
N TYR A 81 16.30 4.17 -8.62
CA TYR A 81 17.48 4.71 -7.93
C TYR A 81 17.18 5.98 -7.13
N ASN A 82 16.01 6.62 -7.37
CA ASN A 82 15.59 7.73 -6.54
C ASN A 82 15.06 7.21 -5.19
N PRO A 83 15.73 7.52 -4.05
CA PRO A 83 15.39 6.96 -2.74
C PRO A 83 14.02 7.41 -2.20
N PHE A 84 13.44 8.48 -2.74
CA PHE A 84 12.12 8.97 -2.33
C PHE A 84 10.97 8.37 -3.14
N MET A 85 11.24 7.75 -4.27
CA MET A 85 10.21 7.37 -5.22
C MET A 85 9.24 6.32 -4.67
N TRP A 86 9.70 5.43 -3.79
CA TRP A 86 8.81 4.47 -3.16
C TRP A 86 7.68 5.13 -2.33
N LYS A 87 7.96 6.28 -1.71
CA LYS A 87 6.94 7.04 -0.96
C LYS A 87 5.89 7.63 -1.89
N VAL A 88 6.29 8.04 -3.08
CA VAL A 88 5.38 8.58 -4.10
C VAL A 88 4.47 7.48 -4.64
N TRP A 89 5.03 6.30 -4.96
CA TRP A 89 4.26 5.13 -5.37
C TRP A 89 3.27 4.68 -4.30
N LEU A 90 3.74 4.59 -3.05
CA LEU A 90 2.90 4.23 -1.91
C LEU A 90 1.75 5.24 -1.71
N LEU A 91 2.05 6.53 -1.80
CA LEU A 91 1.04 7.58 -1.65
C LEU A 91 0.01 7.54 -2.78
N MET A 92 0.45 7.30 -4.02
CA MET A 92 -0.44 7.17 -5.17
C MET A 92 -1.41 5.99 -4.99
N GLY A 93 -0.90 4.80 -4.69
CA GLY A 93 -1.75 3.63 -4.47
C GLY A 93 -2.72 3.83 -3.30
N ARG A 94 -2.27 4.46 -2.21
CA ARG A 94 -3.15 4.80 -1.07
C ARG A 94 -4.23 5.81 -1.45
N ALA A 95 -3.92 6.80 -2.29
CA ALA A 95 -4.91 7.76 -2.76
C ALA A 95 -5.95 7.09 -3.64
N GLN A 96 -5.53 6.21 -4.57
CA GLN A 96 -6.42 5.39 -5.40
C GLN A 96 -7.31 4.48 -4.54
N PHE A 97 -6.74 3.81 -3.54
CA PHE A 97 -7.49 2.99 -2.59
C PHE A 97 -8.57 3.80 -1.86
N HIS A 98 -8.21 4.95 -1.28
CA HIS A 98 -9.17 5.80 -0.56
C HIS A 98 -10.16 6.50 -1.48
N GLU A 99 -9.85 6.68 -2.75
CA GLU A 99 -10.81 7.16 -3.76
C GLU A 99 -11.84 6.07 -4.13
N GLY A 100 -11.55 4.80 -3.83
CA GLY A 100 -12.36 3.64 -4.20
C GLY A 100 -11.99 3.03 -5.55
N LYS A 101 -10.90 3.48 -6.17
CA LYS A 101 -10.33 2.92 -7.41
C LYS A 101 -9.43 1.72 -7.08
N PHE A 102 -10.04 0.64 -6.62
CA PHE A 102 -9.29 -0.52 -6.11
C PHE A 102 -8.47 -1.22 -7.18
N GLU A 103 -8.95 -1.33 -8.42
CA GLU A 103 -8.21 -1.94 -9.52
C GLU A 103 -6.95 -1.14 -9.89
N ASP A 104 -7.03 0.20 -9.87
CA ASP A 104 -5.88 1.06 -10.06
C ASP A 104 -4.88 0.92 -8.91
N ALA A 105 -5.37 0.86 -7.67
CA ALA A 105 -4.55 0.63 -6.49
C ALA A 105 -3.84 -0.74 -6.55
N ILE A 106 -4.55 -1.80 -6.93
CA ILE A 106 -3.99 -3.15 -7.17
C ILE A 106 -2.86 -3.08 -8.20
N SER A 107 -3.10 -2.45 -9.34
CA SER A 107 -2.12 -2.29 -10.41
C SER A 107 -0.88 -1.53 -9.92
N THR A 108 -1.09 -0.45 -9.17
CA THR A 108 -0.01 0.38 -8.60
C THR A 108 0.83 -0.41 -7.58
N PHE A 109 0.20 -1.11 -6.64
CA PHE A 109 0.91 -1.86 -5.61
C PHE A 109 1.59 -3.12 -6.16
N ALA A 110 0.97 -3.81 -7.12
CA ALA A 110 1.59 -4.92 -7.83
C ALA A 110 2.83 -4.46 -8.62
N TYR A 111 2.76 -3.28 -9.26
CA TYR A 111 3.90 -2.69 -9.93
C TYR A 111 5.00 -2.28 -8.93
N MET A 112 4.63 -1.62 -7.83
CA MET A 112 5.54 -1.24 -6.76
C MET A 112 6.27 -2.46 -6.17
N SER A 113 5.57 -3.57 -5.96
CA SER A 113 6.16 -4.82 -5.47
C SER A 113 7.24 -5.35 -6.40
N ARG A 114 7.00 -5.33 -7.72
CA ARG A 114 8.00 -5.74 -8.72
C ARG A 114 9.18 -4.77 -8.81
N LEU A 115 8.93 -3.47 -8.64
CA LEU A 115 9.95 -2.43 -8.70
C LEU A 115 10.91 -2.52 -7.52
N TYR A 116 10.40 -2.84 -6.34
CA TYR A 116 11.15 -2.89 -5.08
C TYR A 116 11.38 -4.31 -4.55
N ALA A 117 11.36 -5.31 -5.42
CA ALA A 117 11.51 -6.72 -5.02
C ALA A 117 12.83 -7.01 -4.27
N THR A 118 13.90 -6.23 -4.53
CA THR A 118 15.20 -6.34 -3.85
C THR A 118 15.27 -5.55 -2.53
N GLN A 119 14.20 -4.85 -2.14
CA GLN A 119 14.14 -4.01 -0.95
C GLN A 119 13.02 -4.52 -0.03
N PRO A 120 13.28 -5.50 0.85
CA PRO A 120 12.24 -6.25 1.57
C PRO A 120 11.26 -5.38 2.36
N ALA A 121 11.75 -4.33 3.04
CA ALA A 121 10.88 -3.46 3.83
C ALA A 121 9.85 -2.69 2.97
N ILE A 122 10.25 -2.27 1.77
CA ILE A 122 9.38 -1.55 0.83
C ILE A 122 8.45 -2.55 0.12
N TYR A 123 9.00 -3.68 -0.30
CA TYR A 123 8.25 -4.77 -0.91
C TYR A 123 7.09 -5.23 -0.02
N GLN A 124 7.37 -5.50 1.25
CA GLN A 124 6.36 -5.95 2.20
C GLN A 124 5.26 -4.93 2.44
N ARG A 125 5.58 -3.63 2.46
CA ARG A 125 4.56 -2.57 2.50
C ARG A 125 3.67 -2.57 1.27
N ALA A 126 4.27 -2.69 0.10
CA ALA A 126 3.51 -2.77 -1.15
C ALA A 126 2.58 -3.99 -1.15
N GLN A 127 3.05 -5.14 -0.67
CA GLN A 127 2.24 -6.36 -0.54
C GLN A 127 1.09 -6.21 0.46
N ALA A 128 1.31 -5.55 1.60
CA ALA A 128 0.24 -5.29 2.56
C ALA A 128 -0.88 -4.45 1.95
N TRP A 129 -0.53 -3.37 1.24
CA TRP A 129 -1.53 -2.54 0.56
C TRP A 129 -2.17 -3.22 -0.65
N LEU A 130 -1.43 -4.10 -1.33
CA LEU A 130 -1.98 -4.95 -2.39
C LEU A 130 -3.06 -5.88 -1.83
N ALA A 131 -2.77 -6.57 -0.72
CA ALA A 131 -3.74 -7.43 -0.05
C ALA A 131 -4.99 -6.65 0.40
N LYS A 132 -4.82 -5.47 1.00
CA LYS A 132 -5.93 -4.58 1.38
C LYS A 132 -6.78 -4.19 0.17
N SER A 133 -6.14 -3.88 -0.96
CA SER A 133 -6.85 -3.51 -2.18
C SER A 133 -7.64 -4.68 -2.75
N TYR A 134 -7.12 -5.90 -2.68
CA TYR A 134 -7.86 -7.12 -3.03
C TYR A 134 -9.05 -7.37 -2.12
N ILE A 135 -8.88 -7.20 -0.80
CA ILE A 135 -9.95 -7.37 0.20
C ILE A 135 -11.12 -6.43 -0.10
N GLU A 136 -10.85 -5.15 -0.29
CA GLU A 136 -11.88 -4.14 -0.56
C GLU A 136 -12.50 -4.28 -1.97
N ALA A 137 -11.77 -4.85 -2.93
CA ALA A 137 -12.29 -5.19 -4.25
C ALA A 137 -13.16 -6.47 -4.24
N GLY A 138 -13.15 -7.23 -3.14
CA GLY A 138 -13.85 -8.52 -3.03
C GLY A 138 -13.10 -9.70 -3.66
N TRP A 139 -11.82 -9.54 -3.97
CA TRP A 139 -10.95 -10.56 -4.56
C TRP A 139 -10.29 -11.40 -3.45
N GLN A 140 -11.09 -12.22 -2.79
CA GLN A 140 -10.69 -12.93 -1.58
C GLN A 140 -9.56 -13.95 -1.81
N TYR A 141 -9.56 -14.65 -2.95
CA TYR A 141 -8.54 -15.65 -3.26
C TYR A 141 -7.16 -15.03 -3.45
N GLU A 142 -7.10 -13.90 -4.16
CA GLU A 142 -5.87 -13.14 -4.40
C GLU A 142 -5.35 -12.55 -3.10
N ALA A 143 -6.23 -12.04 -2.26
CA ALA A 143 -5.87 -11.54 -0.93
C ALA A 143 -5.28 -12.65 -0.06
N GLU A 144 -5.95 -13.82 -0.01
CA GLU A 144 -5.48 -14.98 0.76
C GLU A 144 -4.11 -15.48 0.28
N ASP A 145 -3.87 -15.50 -1.03
CA ASP A 145 -2.58 -15.91 -1.59
C ASP A 145 -1.45 -14.98 -1.14
N VAL A 146 -1.66 -13.67 -1.19
CA VAL A 146 -0.69 -12.68 -0.69
C VAL A 146 -0.44 -12.87 0.81
N LEU A 147 -1.50 -13.01 1.60
CA LEU A 147 -1.39 -13.20 3.05
C LEU A 147 -0.65 -14.49 3.40
N ARG A 148 -0.95 -15.61 2.70
CA ARG A 148 -0.30 -16.91 2.89
C ARG A 148 1.19 -16.86 2.55
N ASN A 149 1.55 -16.19 1.48
CA ASN A 149 2.94 -16.05 1.07
C ASN A 149 3.74 -15.22 2.08
N MET A 150 3.13 -14.20 2.67
CA MET A 150 3.81 -13.37 3.68
C MET A 150 3.94 -14.03 5.06
N GLN A 151 3.07 -14.97 5.42
CA GLN A 151 3.22 -15.74 6.67
C GLN A 151 4.49 -16.59 6.71
N ARG A 152 5.03 -16.95 5.54
CA ARG A 152 6.25 -17.78 5.42
C ARG A 152 7.53 -16.97 5.56
N ASP A 153 7.46 -15.66 5.38
CA ASP A 153 8.60 -14.76 5.38
C ASP A 153 8.68 -13.97 6.69
N SER A 154 9.91 -13.63 7.09
CA SER A 154 10.12 -12.71 8.22
C SER A 154 9.61 -11.32 7.86
N ILE A 155 8.60 -10.83 8.55
CA ILE A 155 8.06 -9.49 8.35
C ILE A 155 8.97 -8.46 9.01
N TYR A 156 9.42 -7.48 8.25
CA TYR A 156 10.19 -6.37 8.76
C TYR A 156 9.38 -5.58 9.81
N TRP A 157 10.01 -5.22 10.90
CA TRP A 157 9.37 -4.50 12.00
C TRP A 157 8.68 -3.19 11.55
N THR A 158 9.23 -2.50 10.53
CA THR A 158 8.65 -1.26 9.97
C THR A 158 7.34 -1.49 9.20
N ALA A 159 7.07 -2.71 8.75
CA ALA A 159 5.85 -3.08 8.04
C ALA A 159 4.84 -3.80 8.93
N LYS A 160 5.23 -4.18 10.16
CA LYS A 160 4.46 -5.07 11.02
C LYS A 160 3.05 -4.55 11.31
N LYS A 161 2.91 -3.28 11.64
CA LYS A 161 1.58 -2.69 11.90
C LYS A 161 0.67 -2.73 10.68
N GLU A 162 1.20 -2.44 9.49
CA GLU A 162 0.42 -2.51 8.24
C GLU A 162 -0.06 -3.94 7.98
N TRP A 163 0.76 -4.95 8.31
CA TRP A 163 0.39 -6.35 8.20
C TRP A 163 -0.62 -6.80 9.25
N ASP A 164 -0.46 -6.43 10.51
CA ASP A 164 -1.43 -6.72 11.55
C ASP A 164 -2.82 -6.17 11.19
N TYR A 165 -2.89 -4.92 10.72
CA TYR A 165 -4.13 -4.34 10.22
C TYR A 165 -4.69 -5.07 8.98
N THR A 166 -3.83 -5.54 8.08
CA THR A 166 -4.26 -6.27 6.89
C THR A 166 -4.87 -7.63 7.23
N TYR A 167 -4.27 -8.35 8.18
CA TYR A 167 -4.84 -9.60 8.67
C TYR A 167 -6.17 -9.38 9.40
N ALA A 168 -6.25 -8.36 10.25
CA ALA A 168 -7.50 -8.02 10.92
C ALA A 168 -8.61 -7.70 9.93
N ASP A 169 -8.32 -6.89 8.93
CA ASP A 169 -9.24 -6.49 7.87
C ASP A 169 -9.75 -7.70 7.08
N TYR A 170 -8.85 -8.59 6.66
CA TYR A 170 -9.22 -9.83 6.00
C TYR A 170 -10.17 -10.68 6.83
N TYR A 171 -9.85 -10.91 8.11
CA TYR A 171 -10.69 -11.72 8.99
C TYR A 171 -12.05 -11.07 9.28
N ILE A 172 -12.14 -9.75 9.34
CA ILE A 172 -13.40 -9.03 9.45
C ILE A 172 -14.26 -9.26 8.19
N HIS A 173 -13.68 -9.16 7.01
CA HIS A 173 -14.40 -9.34 5.73
C HIS A 173 -14.93 -10.76 5.54
N ILE A 174 -14.23 -11.78 6.03
CA ILE A 174 -14.72 -13.17 5.98
C ILE A 174 -15.60 -13.54 7.19
N GLY A 175 -15.85 -12.63 8.13
CA GLY A 175 -16.69 -12.85 9.31
C GLY A 175 -16.03 -13.62 10.45
N ASP A 176 -14.71 -13.88 10.40
CA ASP A 176 -13.96 -14.60 11.46
C ASP A 176 -13.38 -13.58 12.47
N TYR A 177 -14.27 -12.98 13.25
CA TYR A 177 -13.90 -11.94 14.21
C TYR A 177 -12.96 -12.44 15.32
N HIS A 178 -13.05 -13.72 15.69
CA HIS A 178 -12.16 -14.31 16.70
C HIS A 178 -10.70 -14.28 16.26
N LYS A 179 -10.44 -14.48 14.98
CA LYS A 179 -9.08 -14.36 14.44
C LYS A 179 -8.64 -12.91 14.21
N ALA A 180 -9.56 -11.97 14.02
CA ALA A 180 -9.24 -10.56 13.85
C ALA A 180 -8.73 -9.92 15.16
N ILE A 181 -9.34 -10.24 16.31
CA ILE A 181 -9.06 -9.64 17.62
C ILE A 181 -7.57 -9.63 17.99
N PRO A 182 -6.81 -10.73 17.90
CA PRO A 182 -5.39 -10.74 18.26
C PRO A 182 -4.53 -9.79 17.47
N TYR A 183 -4.90 -9.50 16.23
CA TYR A 183 -4.17 -8.55 15.37
C TYR A 183 -4.47 -7.10 15.71
N LEU A 184 -5.69 -6.80 16.18
CA LEU A 184 -6.07 -5.45 16.61
C LEU A 184 -5.53 -5.08 17.99
N GLN A 185 -5.13 -6.06 18.80
CA GLN A 185 -4.57 -5.87 20.14
C GLN A 185 -3.05 -5.67 20.15
N ARG A 186 -2.37 -5.79 19.02
CA ARG A 186 -0.91 -5.63 18.85
C ARG A 186 -0.50 -4.22 18.46
#